data_5b08f5fdccd3af264ec8640c3d90dc1f
#
_entry.id   5b08f5fdccd3af264ec8640c3d90dc1f
#
_cell.length_a   1.000
_cell.length_b   1.000
_cell.length_c   1.000
_cell.angle_alpha   90.00
_cell.angle_beta   90.00
_cell.angle_gamma   90.00
#
_symmetry.space_group_name_H-M   'P 1'
#
loop_
_entity.id
_entity.type
_entity.pdbx_description
1 polymer ?
#
loop_
_entity_poly.entity_id
_entity_poly.type
_entity_poly.pdbx_seq_one_letter_code
_entity_poly.pdbx_strand_id
1 'polypeptide(L)'
;MDDIIGYSRSDREHIRHLEKVFLKCKKYGLSLNPRKSNFGLEEGKLLGHIISKDGIKINLEMVKAILKVEELRSKKEVQSFIGQVNYLRRFIPGFIEILMNITNMLKKDHEIKWTVDARRDFRDIKHAITEAHVLVSPNFSNFF
;
A
#
# COMPACT_ATOMS: atom_id res chain seq x y z
N MET A 1 -4.88 -9.43 -16.23
CA MET A 1 -3.88 -9.86 -15.23
C MET A 1 -2.55 -9.45 -15.81
N ASP A 2 -1.99 -8.36 -15.29
CA ASP A 2 -0.96 -7.63 -16.03
C ASP A 2 0.44 -7.82 -15.43
N ASP A 3 0.56 -8.32 -14.19
CA ASP A 3 1.84 -8.51 -13.51
C ASP A 3 2.03 -9.97 -13.09
N ILE A 4 3.24 -10.49 -13.34
CA ILE A 4 3.69 -11.80 -12.87
C ILE A 4 4.80 -11.56 -11.85
N ILE A 5 4.64 -12.13 -10.67
CA ILE A 5 5.60 -11.98 -9.58
C ILE A 5 6.05 -13.36 -9.13
N GLY A 6 7.37 -13.55 -9.12
CA GLY A 6 8.01 -14.74 -8.59
C GLY A 6 8.88 -14.39 -7.38
N TYR A 7 8.76 -15.15 -6.32
CA TYR A 7 9.62 -15.02 -5.13
C TYR A 7 10.22 -16.36 -4.75
N SER A 8 11.30 -16.36 -4.01
CA SER A 8 12.03 -17.55 -3.56
C SER A 8 12.75 -17.25 -2.25
N ARG A 9 13.05 -18.30 -1.51
CA ARG A 9 13.80 -18.20 -0.25
C ARG A 9 15.32 -18.18 -0.45
N SER A 10 15.81 -18.60 -1.62
CA SER A 10 17.22 -18.63 -1.97
C SER A 10 17.43 -18.38 -3.46
N ASP A 11 18.62 -17.88 -3.84
CA ASP A 11 18.98 -17.61 -5.23
C ASP A 11 18.89 -18.86 -6.12
N ARG A 12 19.27 -20.02 -5.58
CA ARG A 12 19.20 -21.28 -6.30
C ARG A 12 17.77 -21.70 -6.62
N GLU A 13 16.85 -21.50 -5.67
CA GLU A 13 15.42 -21.71 -5.90
C GLU A 13 14.87 -20.69 -6.87
N HIS A 14 15.36 -19.43 -6.80
CA HIS A 14 14.89 -18.37 -7.66
C HIS A 14 15.12 -18.67 -9.13
N ILE A 15 16.30 -19.14 -9.49
CA ILE A 15 16.62 -19.54 -10.86
C ILE A 15 15.65 -20.65 -11.35
N ARG A 16 15.40 -21.67 -10.53
CA ARG A 16 14.46 -22.74 -10.86
C ARG A 16 13.03 -22.25 -11.03
N HIS A 17 12.61 -21.28 -10.22
CA HIS A 17 11.29 -20.68 -10.32
C HIS A 17 11.17 -19.84 -11.60
N LEU A 18 12.20 -19.07 -11.96
CA LEU A 18 12.23 -18.32 -13.20
C LEU A 18 12.14 -19.23 -14.42
N GLU A 19 12.90 -20.33 -14.46
CA GLU A 19 12.80 -21.34 -15.52
C GLU A 19 11.36 -21.85 -15.69
N LYS A 20 10.71 -22.21 -14.57
CA LYS A 20 9.30 -22.65 -14.60
C LYS A 20 8.35 -21.59 -15.12
N VAL A 21 8.55 -20.31 -14.72
CA VAL A 21 7.74 -19.19 -15.20
C VAL A 21 7.93 -19.03 -16.71
N PHE A 22 9.15 -19.01 -17.20
CA PHE A 22 9.44 -18.86 -18.64
C PHE A 22 8.89 -20.03 -19.46
N LEU A 23 9.00 -21.25 -18.97
CA LEU A 23 8.41 -22.41 -19.63
C LEU A 23 6.89 -22.31 -19.72
N LYS A 24 6.23 -21.83 -18.66
CA LYS A 24 4.79 -21.59 -18.68
C LYS A 24 4.42 -20.45 -19.63
N CYS A 25 5.15 -19.35 -19.61
CA CYS A 25 4.94 -18.24 -20.55
C CYS A 25 5.02 -18.73 -22.00
N LYS A 26 6.08 -19.50 -22.32
CA LYS A 26 6.24 -20.11 -23.65
C LYS A 26 5.08 -21.04 -24.00
N LYS A 27 4.68 -21.92 -23.07
CA LYS A 27 3.57 -22.88 -23.29
C LYS A 27 2.25 -22.21 -23.59
N TYR A 28 1.94 -21.07 -22.91
CA TYR A 28 0.67 -20.38 -23.05
C TYR A 28 0.73 -19.15 -23.96
N GLY A 29 1.83 -18.94 -24.70
CA GLY A 29 1.97 -17.82 -25.63
C GLY A 29 2.00 -16.44 -24.94
N LEU A 30 2.43 -16.36 -23.67
CA LEU A 30 2.51 -15.11 -22.94
C LEU A 30 3.82 -14.40 -23.28
N SER A 31 3.72 -13.16 -23.78
CA SER A 31 4.87 -12.30 -24.03
C SER A 31 5.19 -11.47 -22.80
N LEU A 32 6.42 -11.55 -22.34
CA LEU A 32 6.95 -10.69 -21.27
C LEU A 32 7.62 -9.46 -21.91
N ASN A 33 7.43 -8.28 -21.31
CA ASN A 33 8.13 -7.08 -21.74
C ASN A 33 9.48 -6.95 -21.02
N PRO A 34 10.62 -7.17 -21.71
CA PRO A 34 11.94 -7.13 -21.06
C PRO A 34 12.26 -5.78 -20.41
N ARG A 35 11.75 -4.67 -20.98
CA ARG A 35 12.00 -3.32 -20.47
C ARG A 35 11.25 -3.02 -19.18
N LYS A 36 10.20 -3.77 -18.87
CA LYS A 36 9.38 -3.65 -17.65
C LYS A 36 9.63 -4.80 -16.67
N SER A 37 10.42 -5.79 -17.05
CA SER A 37 10.71 -6.96 -16.21
C SER A 37 11.98 -6.70 -15.40
N ASN A 38 11.88 -6.92 -14.10
CA ASN A 38 13.01 -6.83 -13.18
C ASN A 38 13.26 -8.22 -12.57
N PHE A 39 14.51 -8.62 -12.48
CA PHE A 39 14.93 -9.93 -11.98
C PHE A 39 15.99 -9.76 -10.89
N GLY A 40 16.02 -10.69 -9.94
CA GLY A 40 17.04 -10.71 -8.89
C GLY A 40 17.01 -9.50 -7.95
N LEU A 41 15.84 -8.93 -7.70
CA LEU A 41 15.68 -7.81 -6.78
C LEU A 41 15.54 -8.32 -5.35
N GLU A 42 16.24 -7.72 -4.40
CA GLU A 42 16.04 -7.94 -2.96
C GLU A 42 14.77 -7.27 -2.44
N GLU A 43 14.36 -6.17 -3.07
CA GLU A 43 13.12 -5.46 -2.80
C GLU A 43 12.36 -5.23 -4.11
N GLY A 44 11.06 -5.43 -4.09
CA GLY A 44 10.18 -5.24 -5.24
C GLY A 44 8.98 -4.35 -4.92
N LYS A 45 8.62 -3.47 -5.87
CA LYS A 45 7.38 -2.69 -5.77
C LYS A 45 6.22 -3.52 -6.32
N LEU A 46 5.27 -3.85 -5.47
CA LEU A 46 4.08 -4.61 -5.82
C LEU A 46 2.83 -3.89 -5.34
N LEU A 47 1.92 -3.59 -6.26
CA LEU A 47 0.67 -2.89 -5.96
C LEU A 47 0.90 -1.63 -5.09
N GLY A 48 2.02 -0.93 -5.33
CA GLY A 48 2.40 0.29 -4.63
C GLY A 48 3.09 0.09 -3.27
N HIS A 49 3.13 -1.13 -2.73
CA HIS A 49 3.93 -1.47 -1.55
C HIS A 49 5.35 -1.88 -1.94
N ILE A 50 6.28 -1.69 -1.03
CA ILE A 50 7.64 -2.23 -1.16
C ILE A 50 7.68 -3.53 -0.37
N ILE A 51 7.96 -4.63 -1.07
CA ILE A 51 8.07 -5.97 -0.47
C ILE A 51 9.55 -6.34 -0.42
N SER A 52 10.02 -6.71 0.76
CA SER A 52 11.38 -7.16 1.02
C SER A 52 11.39 -8.38 1.94
N LYS A 53 12.56 -8.94 2.20
CA LYS A 53 12.74 -10.01 3.20
C LYS A 53 12.30 -9.59 4.61
N ASP A 54 12.36 -8.30 4.93
CA ASP A 54 11.98 -7.77 6.24
C ASP A 54 10.47 -7.59 6.39
N GLY A 55 9.72 -7.71 5.29
CA GLY A 55 8.27 -7.55 5.26
C GLY A 55 7.78 -6.54 4.23
N ILE A 56 6.58 -6.03 4.45
CA ILE A 56 5.94 -5.04 3.58
C ILE A 56 6.18 -3.64 4.14
N LYS A 57 6.87 -2.81 3.38
CA LYS A 57 7.17 -1.41 3.74
C LYS A 57 6.20 -0.45 3.05
N ILE A 58 5.93 0.67 3.69
CA ILE A 58 5.14 1.75 3.10
C ILE A 58 5.99 2.47 2.05
N ASN A 59 5.33 2.87 0.95
CA ASN A 59 5.97 3.74 -0.03
C ASN A 59 6.10 5.17 0.53
N LEU A 60 7.33 5.60 0.80
CA LEU A 60 7.64 6.91 1.38
C LEU A 60 7.19 8.09 0.50
N GLU A 61 7.17 7.93 -0.82
CA GLU A 61 6.66 8.97 -1.73
C GLU A 61 5.17 9.22 -1.50
N MET A 62 4.40 8.15 -1.29
CA MET A 62 2.98 8.22 -0.98
C MET A 62 2.74 8.88 0.38
N VAL A 63 3.52 8.51 1.39
CA VAL A 63 3.49 9.13 2.72
C VAL A 63 3.75 10.65 2.60
N LYS A 64 4.81 11.03 1.89
CA LYS A 64 5.15 12.44 1.67
C LYS A 64 4.03 13.20 0.95
N ALA A 65 3.37 12.56 -0.04
CA ALA A 65 2.24 13.18 -0.74
C ALA A 65 1.05 13.42 0.20
N ILE A 66 0.69 12.46 1.05
CA ILE A 66 -0.38 12.59 2.02
C ILE A 66 -0.07 13.67 3.07
N LEU A 67 1.17 13.69 3.58
CA LEU A 67 1.58 14.67 4.60
C LEU A 67 1.58 16.12 4.08
N LYS A 68 1.80 16.33 2.77
CA LYS A 68 1.74 17.64 2.12
C LYS A 68 0.33 18.21 1.96
N VAL A 69 -0.71 17.39 2.07
CA VAL A 69 -2.09 17.87 2.00
C VAL A 69 -2.36 18.79 3.20
N GLU A 70 -2.65 20.06 2.96
CA GLU A 70 -2.88 21.06 4.02
C GLU A 70 -4.34 21.09 4.46
N GLU A 71 -5.26 21.33 3.52
CA GLU A 71 -6.68 21.46 3.78
C GLU A 71 -7.48 20.88 2.61
N LEU A 72 -8.60 20.21 2.93
CA LEU A 72 -9.51 19.63 1.96
C LEU A 72 -10.73 20.58 1.82
N ARG A 73 -10.95 21.14 0.63
CA ARG A 73 -11.96 22.16 0.38
C ARG A 73 -13.17 21.66 -0.39
N SER A 74 -13.06 20.50 -1.00
CA SER A 74 -14.13 19.89 -1.80
C SER A 74 -14.35 18.42 -1.45
N LYS A 75 -15.57 17.92 -1.68
CA LYS A 75 -15.88 16.49 -1.52
C LYS A 75 -14.94 15.59 -2.32
N LYS A 76 -14.56 16.03 -3.53
CA LYS A 76 -13.63 15.30 -4.39
C LYS A 76 -12.24 15.18 -3.75
N GLU A 77 -11.75 16.25 -3.11
CA GLU A 77 -10.47 16.22 -2.38
C GLU A 77 -10.54 15.32 -1.17
N VAL A 78 -11.65 15.37 -0.39
CA VAL A 78 -11.87 14.45 0.75
C VAL A 78 -11.90 13.00 0.28
N GLN A 79 -12.62 12.69 -0.82
CA GLN A 79 -12.65 11.35 -1.39
C GLN A 79 -11.26 10.88 -1.85
N SER A 80 -10.52 11.75 -2.53
CA SER A 80 -9.15 11.47 -2.97
C SER A 80 -8.22 11.20 -1.79
N PHE A 81 -8.28 12.04 -0.76
CA PHE A 81 -7.51 11.87 0.47
C PHE A 81 -7.83 10.55 1.15
N ILE A 82 -9.13 10.25 1.39
CA ILE A 82 -9.55 8.98 2.01
C ILE A 82 -9.07 7.79 1.18
N GLY A 83 -9.17 7.86 -0.16
CA GLY A 83 -8.67 6.82 -1.05
C GLY A 83 -7.17 6.56 -0.88
N GLN A 84 -6.37 7.63 -0.80
CA GLN A 84 -4.92 7.55 -0.57
C GLN A 84 -4.60 6.95 0.80
N VAL A 85 -5.27 7.43 1.85
CA VAL A 85 -5.02 6.95 3.22
C VAL A 85 -5.50 5.52 3.42
N ASN A 86 -6.62 5.13 2.79
CA ASN A 86 -7.17 3.77 2.85
C ASN A 86 -6.18 2.72 2.34
N TYR A 87 -5.29 3.10 1.44
CA TYR A 87 -4.20 2.25 0.98
C TYR A 87 -3.23 1.88 2.12
N LEU A 88 -3.09 2.76 3.11
CA LEU A 88 -2.22 2.58 4.28
C LEU A 88 -2.96 1.97 5.49
N ARG A 89 -4.26 1.67 5.36
CA ARG A 89 -5.12 1.22 6.48
C ARG A 89 -4.56 0.08 7.30
N ARG A 90 -3.87 -0.87 6.64
CA ARG A 90 -3.29 -2.04 7.32
C ARG A 90 -2.08 -1.74 8.19
N PHE A 91 -1.47 -0.57 8.01
CA PHE A 91 -0.32 -0.10 8.79
C PHE A 91 -0.74 0.76 9.99
N ILE A 92 -2.02 1.12 10.09
CA ILE A 92 -2.52 2.09 11.07
C ILE A 92 -3.55 1.39 11.97
N PRO A 93 -3.21 1.16 13.25
CA PRO A 93 -4.19 0.68 14.22
C PRO A 93 -5.34 1.69 14.39
N GLY A 94 -6.58 1.21 14.61
CA GLY A 94 -7.74 2.09 14.79
C GLY A 94 -8.09 2.97 13.60
N PHE A 95 -7.65 2.64 12.39
CA PHE A 95 -7.79 3.44 11.17
C PHE A 95 -9.22 3.97 10.93
N ILE A 96 -10.24 3.14 11.12
CA ILE A 96 -11.65 3.51 10.88
C ILE A 96 -12.11 4.59 11.86
N GLU A 97 -11.71 4.46 13.11
CA GLU A 97 -12.06 5.39 14.18
C GLU A 97 -11.43 6.76 13.92
N ILE A 98 -10.15 6.78 13.54
CA ILE A 98 -9.41 8.01 13.24
C ILE A 98 -9.99 8.74 12.00
N LEU A 99 -10.58 8.03 11.03
CA LEU A 99 -11.15 8.65 9.82
C LEU A 99 -12.64 8.94 9.91
N MET A 100 -13.30 8.62 11.00
CA MET A 100 -14.75 8.66 11.09
C MET A 100 -15.34 10.05 10.78
N ASN A 101 -14.82 11.09 11.39
CA ASN A 101 -15.35 12.46 11.21
C ASN A 101 -15.02 13.03 9.83
N ILE A 102 -13.84 12.68 9.26
CA ILE A 102 -13.48 13.04 7.89
C ILE A 102 -14.43 12.36 6.90
N THR A 103 -14.70 11.08 7.10
CA THR A 103 -15.63 10.31 6.25
C THR A 103 -17.05 10.84 6.33
N ASN A 104 -17.48 11.32 7.49
CA ASN A 104 -18.79 11.92 7.69
C ASN A 104 -19.00 13.20 6.83
N MET A 105 -17.94 13.93 6.46
CA MET A 105 -18.03 15.05 5.54
C MET A 105 -18.48 14.66 4.12
N LEU A 106 -18.39 13.37 3.75
CA LEU A 106 -18.85 12.88 2.44
C LEU A 106 -20.35 12.56 2.40
N LYS A 107 -21.06 12.56 3.53
CA LYS A 107 -22.51 12.27 3.53
C LYS A 107 -23.25 13.23 2.61
N LYS A 108 -24.31 12.70 1.94
CA LYS A 108 -25.18 13.50 1.07
C LYS A 108 -25.73 14.68 1.89
N ASP A 109 -25.88 15.82 1.24
CA ASP A 109 -26.48 17.05 1.75
C ASP A 109 -25.68 17.85 2.78
N HIS A 110 -24.44 17.47 3.08
CA HIS A 110 -23.54 18.27 3.89
C HIS A 110 -22.53 19.03 3.02
N GLU A 111 -22.40 20.32 3.26
CA GLU A 111 -21.23 21.09 2.85
C GLU A 111 -20.00 20.59 3.60
N ILE A 112 -18.80 20.78 3.01
CA ILE A 112 -17.55 20.48 3.71
C ILE A 112 -17.40 21.44 4.90
N LYS A 113 -17.61 20.91 6.09
CA LYS A 113 -17.45 21.67 7.35
C LYS A 113 -16.38 21.04 8.21
N TRP A 114 -15.31 21.75 8.42
CA TRP A 114 -14.26 21.37 9.32
C TRP A 114 -14.68 21.56 10.78
N THR A 115 -15.16 20.52 11.42
CA THR A 115 -15.39 20.50 12.86
C THR A 115 -14.06 20.37 13.62
N VAL A 116 -14.07 20.63 14.92
CA VAL A 116 -12.91 20.42 15.79
C VAL A 116 -12.45 18.96 15.73
N ASP A 117 -13.40 18.02 15.74
CA ASP A 117 -13.12 16.60 15.68
C ASP A 117 -12.53 16.19 14.32
N ALA A 118 -13.07 16.67 13.21
CA ALA A 118 -12.51 16.39 11.89
C ALA A 118 -11.07 16.95 11.72
N ARG A 119 -10.77 18.10 12.31
CA ARG A 119 -9.40 18.65 12.33
C ARG A 119 -8.46 17.82 13.20
N ARG A 120 -8.97 17.27 14.31
CA ARG A 120 -8.22 16.33 15.16
C ARG A 120 -7.93 15.05 14.37
N ASP A 121 -8.94 14.41 13.82
CA ASP A 121 -8.81 13.19 13.03
C ASP A 121 -7.80 13.37 11.87
N PHE A 122 -7.83 14.55 11.21
CA PHE A 122 -6.91 14.84 10.12
C PHE A 122 -5.45 14.94 10.59
N ARG A 123 -5.21 15.45 11.79
CA ARG A 123 -3.86 15.47 12.39
C ARG A 123 -3.45 14.08 12.86
N ASP A 124 -4.38 13.37 13.52
CA ASP A 124 -4.14 12.06 14.09
C ASP A 124 -3.78 11.03 13.01
N ILE A 125 -4.47 11.08 11.85
CA ILE A 125 -4.13 10.21 10.72
C ILE A 125 -2.76 10.51 10.14
N LYS A 126 -2.37 11.78 10.02
CA LYS A 126 -1.04 12.17 9.56
C LYS A 126 0.05 11.72 10.54
N HIS A 127 -0.21 11.88 11.84
CA HIS A 127 0.70 11.40 12.88
C HIS A 127 0.85 9.87 12.81
N ALA A 128 -0.28 9.15 12.76
CA ALA A 128 -0.28 7.68 12.66
C ALA A 128 0.46 7.17 11.41
N ILE A 129 0.36 7.88 10.27
CA ILE A 129 1.13 7.54 9.06
C ILE A 129 2.62 7.76 9.26
N THR A 130 3.02 8.80 10.01
CA THR A 130 4.43 9.09 10.30
C THR A 130 5.03 8.03 11.23
N GLU A 131 4.24 7.52 12.18
CA GLU A 131 4.62 6.48 13.12
C GLU A 131 4.49 5.05 12.54
N ALA A 132 3.90 4.92 11.36
CA ALA A 132 3.61 3.62 10.76
C ALA A 132 4.90 2.84 10.44
N HIS A 133 4.97 1.63 10.93
CA HIS A 133 6.12 0.75 10.84
C HIS A 133 5.96 -0.28 9.70
N VAL A 134 7.03 -1.03 9.45
CA VAL A 134 7.02 -2.16 8.52
C VAL A 134 6.08 -3.26 9.03
N LEU A 135 5.20 -3.76 8.17
CA LEU A 135 4.43 -4.97 8.46
C LEU A 135 5.31 -6.20 8.25
N VAL A 136 5.63 -6.86 9.33
CA VAL A 136 6.32 -8.15 9.31
C VAL A 136 5.30 -9.28 9.11
N SER A 137 5.62 -10.26 8.26
CA SER A 137 4.75 -11.43 8.10
C SER A 137 4.68 -12.22 9.41
N PRO A 138 3.50 -12.68 9.84
CA PRO A 138 3.39 -13.53 11.02
C PRO A 138 4.27 -14.76 10.88
N ASN A 139 4.96 -15.13 11.95
CA ASN A 139 5.71 -16.36 12.00
C ASN A 139 4.75 -17.52 12.32
N PHE A 140 4.27 -18.19 11.28
CA PHE A 140 3.32 -19.30 11.41
C PHE A 140 3.93 -20.56 12.06
N SER A 141 5.26 -20.66 12.18
CA SER A 141 5.88 -21.80 12.86
C SER A 141 5.68 -21.83 14.38
N ASN A 142 5.18 -20.73 14.97
CA ASN A 142 4.88 -20.65 16.38
C ASN A 142 3.42 -20.97 16.75
N PHE A 143 2.59 -21.34 15.78
CA PHE A 143 1.16 -21.59 15.98
C PHE A 143 0.76 -23.07 15.79
N PHE A 144 1.72 -23.99 15.61
CA PHE A 144 1.48 -25.43 15.46
C PHE A 144 2.47 -26.22 16.29
#